data_b5ed46b7112e42c349ba3acc09053ea0
#
_entry.id   b5ed46b7112e42c349ba3acc09053ea0
#
_cell.length_a   1.000
_cell.length_b   1.000
_cell.length_c   1.000
_cell.angle_alpha   90.00
_cell.angle_beta   90.00
_cell.angle_gamma   90.00
#
_symmetry.space_group_name_H-M   'P 1'
#
loop_
_entity.id
_entity.type
_entity.pdbx_description
1 polymer ?
#
loop_
_entity_poly.entity_id
_entity_poly.type
_entity_poly.pdbx_seq_one_letter_code
_entity_poly.pdbx_strand_id
1 'polypeptide(L)'
;MSIFPEQKEMTKDDFVIICGDFGGVWNKGEESKEETMLMDWLDCKSFTTLFVDGNHENFDRLYDYPVEDWHGGKVHKIRPSVIHLMRGQVFEIDGKSIFTFGGASSHDIDGGILEPDDPDYKKKKKELEQRWRPYRINHVSWWQQELPSVEEMEEGRKNLAAHGNKVDFIVTHCCSSSTQILLGGSMYKPDIETAYLEEIRQNTSFKKWFFGHYHDNRNVNAEEILLYEQIIRIS
;
A
#
# COMPACT_ATOMS: atom_id res chain seq x y z
N MET A 1 6.54 -23.83 -14.43
CA MET A 1 5.69 -22.96 -15.27
C MET A 1 5.77 -21.56 -14.67
N SER A 2 5.84 -20.51 -15.49
CA SER A 2 5.76 -19.15 -14.97
C SER A 2 4.35 -18.91 -14.45
N ILE A 3 4.22 -18.36 -13.23
CA ILE A 3 2.92 -18.00 -12.62
C ILE A 3 2.29 -16.82 -13.39
N PHE A 4 3.10 -16.07 -14.14
CA PHE A 4 2.70 -14.90 -14.91
C PHE A 4 3.30 -14.98 -16.33
N PRO A 5 2.74 -15.83 -17.23
CA PRO A 5 3.26 -16.00 -18.59
C PRO A 5 3.03 -14.78 -19.48
N GLU A 6 2.00 -13.97 -19.23
CA GLU A 6 1.62 -12.78 -20.00
C GLU A 6 2.72 -11.73 -20.01
N GLN A 7 3.57 -11.68 -18.98
CA GLN A 7 4.71 -10.73 -18.90
C GLN A 7 5.62 -10.75 -20.13
N LYS A 8 5.62 -11.84 -20.91
CA LYS A 8 6.46 -11.96 -22.11
C LYS A 8 5.98 -11.11 -23.28
N GLU A 9 4.70 -10.75 -23.29
CA GLU A 9 4.06 -9.96 -24.34
C GLU A 9 3.90 -8.49 -23.91
N MET A 10 4.16 -8.19 -22.64
CA MET A 10 4.05 -6.85 -22.09
C MET A 10 5.20 -5.95 -22.52
N THR A 11 4.91 -4.65 -22.56
CA THR A 11 5.84 -3.55 -22.84
C THR A 11 5.89 -2.58 -21.66
N LYS A 12 6.72 -1.54 -21.72
CA LYS A 12 6.77 -0.50 -20.67
C LYS A 12 5.48 0.32 -20.54
N ASP A 13 4.60 0.25 -21.54
CA ASP A 13 3.28 0.89 -21.50
C ASP A 13 2.21 -0.01 -20.84
N ASP A 14 2.57 -1.25 -20.48
CA ASP A 14 1.74 -2.15 -19.70
C ASP A 14 2.15 -2.10 -18.23
N PHE A 15 1.18 -2.20 -17.31
CA PHE A 15 1.39 -1.95 -15.90
C PHE A 15 1.03 -3.17 -15.03
N VAL A 16 1.86 -3.42 -14.01
CA VAL A 16 1.54 -4.33 -12.90
C VAL A 16 1.42 -3.49 -11.63
N ILE A 17 0.24 -3.50 -11.00
CA ILE A 17 -0.04 -2.73 -9.79
C ILE A 17 -0.03 -3.65 -8.57
N ILE A 18 0.82 -3.35 -7.59
CA ILE A 18 0.93 -4.08 -6.32
C ILE A 18 0.08 -3.36 -5.26
N CYS A 19 -0.80 -4.11 -4.60
CA CYS A 19 -1.73 -3.60 -3.59
C CYS A 19 -1.08 -3.46 -2.19
N GLY A 20 0.07 -2.79 -2.13
CA GLY A 20 0.78 -2.49 -0.88
C GLY A 20 1.74 -3.57 -0.41
N ASP A 21 2.42 -3.31 0.70
CA ASP A 21 3.49 -4.14 1.26
C ASP A 21 4.55 -4.49 0.21
N PHE A 22 4.94 -3.47 -0.56
CA PHE A 22 5.95 -3.63 -1.59
C PHE A 22 7.29 -4.06 -1.00
N GLY A 23 7.66 -3.50 0.18
CA GLY A 23 8.82 -3.90 0.97
C GLY A 23 10.17 -3.67 0.28
N GLY A 24 10.16 -3.07 -0.91
CA GLY A 24 11.36 -2.83 -1.69
C GLY A 24 12.13 -1.58 -1.28
N VAL A 25 11.54 -0.72 -0.45
CA VAL A 25 12.16 0.43 0.20
C VAL A 25 12.05 0.21 1.70
N TRP A 26 12.98 -0.56 2.29
CA TRP A 26 12.84 -1.02 3.67
C TRP A 26 14.02 -0.66 4.58
N ASN A 27 15.26 -0.85 4.13
CA ASN A 27 16.43 -0.72 4.99
C ASN A 27 16.61 0.72 5.52
N LYS A 28 17.15 0.83 6.73
CA LYS A 28 17.49 2.11 7.34
C LYS A 28 18.68 2.75 6.63
N GLY A 29 18.58 4.04 6.35
CA GLY A 29 19.64 4.81 5.70
C GLY A 29 19.65 4.60 4.18
N GLU A 30 20.78 4.20 3.62
CA GLU A 30 20.93 4.01 2.17
C GLU A 30 20.32 2.67 1.69
N GLU A 31 20.08 2.60 0.39
CA GLU A 31 19.61 1.40 -0.29
C GLU A 31 20.61 0.24 -0.12
N SER A 32 20.14 -0.92 0.34
CA SER A 32 21.00 -2.11 0.45
C SER A 32 21.27 -2.73 -0.90
N LYS A 33 22.25 -3.63 -0.97
CA LYS A 33 22.55 -4.38 -2.20
C LYS A 33 21.34 -5.21 -2.67
N GLU A 34 20.64 -5.81 -1.74
CA GLU A 34 19.46 -6.63 -2.01
C GLU A 34 18.31 -5.77 -2.56
N GLU A 35 18.09 -4.59 -1.99
CA GLU A 35 17.12 -3.63 -2.51
C GLU A 35 17.52 -3.15 -3.90
N THR A 36 18.77 -2.75 -4.12
CA THR A 36 19.29 -2.35 -5.43
C THR A 36 19.04 -3.46 -6.47
N MET A 37 19.40 -4.70 -6.14
CA MET A 37 19.18 -5.84 -7.04
C MET A 37 17.70 -6.05 -7.36
N LEU A 38 16.81 -5.93 -6.37
CA LEU A 38 15.36 -6.07 -6.57
C LEU A 38 14.82 -4.94 -7.44
N MET A 39 15.19 -3.69 -7.14
CA MET A 39 14.73 -2.52 -7.89
C MET A 39 15.21 -2.57 -9.35
N ASP A 40 16.47 -2.87 -9.58
CA ASP A 40 17.04 -2.96 -10.92
C ASP A 40 16.44 -4.15 -11.70
N TRP A 41 16.18 -5.27 -11.00
CA TRP A 41 15.48 -6.40 -11.61
C TRP A 41 14.04 -6.06 -12.03
N LEU A 42 13.30 -5.30 -11.21
CA LEU A 42 11.97 -4.81 -11.56
C LEU A 42 12.04 -3.79 -12.71
N ASP A 43 13.01 -2.87 -12.66
CA ASP A 43 13.19 -1.87 -13.71
C ASP A 43 13.57 -2.50 -15.07
N CYS A 44 14.23 -3.65 -15.05
CA CYS A 44 14.55 -4.42 -16.26
C CYS A 44 13.38 -5.26 -16.80
N LYS A 45 12.21 -5.30 -16.14
CA LYS A 45 11.04 -6.02 -16.67
C LYS A 45 10.52 -5.36 -17.94
N SER A 46 9.80 -6.12 -18.75
CA SER A 46 9.15 -5.59 -19.96
C SER A 46 8.03 -4.61 -19.65
N PHE A 47 7.42 -4.67 -18.48
CA PHE A 47 6.34 -3.82 -17.99
C PHE A 47 6.83 -2.78 -16.97
N THR A 48 5.99 -1.82 -16.65
CA THR A 48 6.19 -0.89 -15.54
C THR A 48 5.51 -1.41 -14.26
N THR A 49 6.26 -1.42 -13.16
CA THR A 49 5.75 -1.80 -11.84
C THR A 49 5.22 -0.57 -11.13
N LEU A 50 3.96 -0.60 -10.75
CA LEU A 50 3.30 0.40 -9.90
C LEU A 50 3.01 -0.23 -8.53
N PHE A 51 3.03 0.54 -7.47
CA PHE A 51 2.60 0.06 -6.15
C PHE A 51 1.97 1.18 -5.32
N VAL A 52 1.03 0.84 -4.47
CA VAL A 52 0.65 1.66 -3.33
C VAL A 52 1.48 1.23 -2.12
N ASP A 53 1.69 2.10 -1.16
CA ASP A 53 2.37 1.74 0.08
C ASP A 53 1.49 0.86 0.97
N GLY A 54 2.10 0.05 1.82
CA GLY A 54 1.47 -0.72 2.88
C GLY A 54 1.99 -0.29 4.25
N ASN A 55 1.87 -1.16 5.26
CA ASN A 55 2.51 -0.95 6.56
C ASN A 55 3.94 -1.52 6.62
N HIS A 56 4.41 -2.18 5.57
CA HIS A 56 5.77 -2.69 5.43
C HIS A 56 6.62 -1.83 4.47
N GLU A 57 6.67 -0.50 4.74
CA GLU A 57 7.49 0.46 4.00
C GLU A 57 8.35 1.29 4.96
N ASN A 58 9.54 1.67 4.51
CA ASN A 58 10.34 2.69 5.18
C ASN A 58 9.90 4.06 4.68
N PHE A 59 8.98 4.69 5.39
CA PHE A 59 8.41 5.98 4.99
C PHE A 59 9.42 7.12 5.05
N ASP A 60 10.46 7.03 5.91
CA ASP A 60 11.53 8.04 5.94
C ASP A 60 12.23 8.12 4.58
N ARG A 61 12.48 6.95 3.94
CA ARG A 61 13.12 6.88 2.63
C ARG A 61 12.14 7.04 1.47
N LEU A 62 10.94 6.47 1.61
CA LEU A 62 9.94 6.53 0.53
C LEU A 62 9.52 7.98 0.25
N TYR A 63 9.39 8.80 1.30
CA TYR A 63 8.99 10.20 1.16
C TYR A 63 10.15 11.15 0.86
N ASP A 64 11.41 10.68 0.88
CA ASP A 64 12.58 11.43 0.42
C ASP A 64 12.69 11.46 -1.12
N TYR A 65 11.99 10.55 -1.84
CA TYR A 65 11.93 10.60 -3.29
C TYR A 65 11.18 11.85 -3.77
N PRO A 66 11.64 12.51 -4.86
CA PRO A 66 10.95 13.66 -5.42
C PRO A 66 9.52 13.31 -5.82
N VAL A 67 8.58 14.22 -5.52
CA VAL A 67 7.21 14.13 -6.01
C VAL A 67 7.17 14.58 -7.46
N GLU A 68 6.63 13.75 -8.34
CA GLU A 68 6.45 14.02 -9.75
C GLU A 68 4.98 13.86 -10.16
N ASP A 69 4.55 14.66 -11.15
CA ASP A 69 3.24 14.46 -11.79
C ASP A 69 3.34 13.34 -12.84
N TRP A 70 2.39 12.39 -12.79
CA TRP A 70 2.35 11.25 -13.69
C TRP A 70 0.91 10.78 -13.89
N HIS A 71 0.46 10.67 -15.14
CA HIS A 71 -0.90 10.20 -15.50
C HIS A 71 -2.05 10.82 -14.71
N GLY A 72 -1.97 12.11 -14.39
CA GLY A 72 -3.02 12.86 -13.67
C GLY A 72 -2.88 12.87 -12.15
N GLY A 73 -2.00 12.07 -11.57
CA GLY A 73 -1.72 12.01 -10.14
C GLY A 73 -0.25 12.27 -9.80
N LYS A 74 0.07 12.19 -8.51
CA LYS A 74 1.42 12.38 -7.97
C LYS A 74 2.04 11.04 -7.61
N VAL A 75 3.34 10.92 -7.86
CA VAL A 75 4.11 9.68 -7.68
C VAL A 75 5.49 9.97 -7.11
N HIS A 76 6.11 8.90 -6.54
CA HIS A 76 7.56 8.83 -6.35
C HIS A 76 8.13 7.79 -7.32
N LYS A 77 9.13 8.18 -8.12
CA LYS A 77 9.83 7.23 -9.00
C LYS A 77 11.04 6.66 -8.29
N ILE A 78 10.96 5.40 -7.90
CA ILE A 78 12.07 4.67 -7.26
C ILE A 78 13.10 4.29 -8.32
N ARG A 79 12.60 3.93 -9.50
CA ARG A 79 13.35 3.71 -10.76
C ARG A 79 12.49 4.23 -11.91
N PRO A 80 13.01 4.36 -13.12
CA PRO A 80 12.23 4.79 -14.28
C PRO A 80 10.93 3.98 -14.48
N SER A 81 10.94 2.69 -14.15
CA SER A 81 9.79 1.79 -14.30
C SER A 81 9.35 1.11 -12.99
N VAL A 82 9.72 1.67 -11.82
CA VAL A 82 9.23 1.26 -10.50
C VAL A 82 8.71 2.49 -9.79
N ILE A 83 7.39 2.60 -9.69
CA ILE A 83 6.69 3.85 -9.37
C ILE A 83 5.74 3.64 -8.20
N HIS A 84 5.92 4.44 -7.15
CA HIS A 84 5.00 4.54 -6.03
C HIS A 84 3.85 5.49 -6.36
N LEU A 85 2.64 4.98 -6.34
CA LEU A 85 1.41 5.76 -6.50
C LEU A 85 1.03 6.37 -5.16
N MET A 86 1.13 7.69 -5.03
CA MET A 86 0.85 8.37 -3.77
C MET A 86 -0.61 8.25 -3.36
N ARG A 87 -0.87 8.41 -2.08
CA ARG A 87 -2.22 8.33 -1.49
C ARG A 87 -3.14 9.42 -1.99
N GLY A 88 -4.41 9.07 -2.16
CA GLY A 88 -5.46 10.01 -2.51
C GLY A 88 -5.41 10.53 -3.96
N GLN A 89 -4.67 9.89 -4.84
CA GLN A 89 -4.56 10.28 -6.25
C GLN A 89 -5.53 9.52 -7.13
N VAL A 90 -5.89 10.13 -8.27
CA VAL A 90 -6.63 9.46 -9.36
C VAL A 90 -5.74 9.49 -10.59
N PHE A 91 -5.43 8.31 -11.10
CA PHE A 91 -4.59 8.12 -12.29
C PHE A 91 -5.44 7.73 -13.49
N GLU A 92 -5.10 8.30 -14.66
CA GLU A 92 -5.68 7.93 -15.95
C GLU A 92 -4.72 6.99 -16.68
N ILE A 93 -4.97 5.68 -16.61
CA ILE A 93 -4.14 4.63 -17.19
C ILE A 93 -4.96 3.83 -18.18
N ASP A 94 -4.53 3.76 -19.43
CA ASP A 94 -5.20 3.03 -20.52
C ASP A 94 -6.70 3.36 -20.63
N GLY A 95 -7.05 4.67 -20.49
CA GLY A 95 -8.42 5.14 -20.53
C GLY A 95 -9.30 4.69 -19.36
N LYS A 96 -8.68 4.25 -18.25
CA LYS A 96 -9.34 3.90 -16.99
C LYS A 96 -8.90 4.85 -15.89
N SER A 97 -9.86 5.30 -15.10
CA SER A 97 -9.59 6.09 -13.89
C SER A 97 -9.37 5.14 -12.68
N ILE A 98 -8.25 5.31 -12.01
CA ILE A 98 -7.82 4.46 -10.88
C ILE A 98 -7.54 5.35 -9.67
N PHE A 99 -8.36 5.23 -8.63
CA PHE A 99 -8.08 5.86 -7.34
C PHE A 99 -7.15 4.98 -6.51
N THR A 100 -6.12 5.58 -5.90
CA THR A 100 -5.13 4.87 -5.08
C THR A 100 -5.07 5.41 -3.66
N PHE A 101 -4.91 4.49 -2.68
CA PHE A 101 -4.72 4.86 -1.30
C PHE A 101 -3.96 3.75 -0.57
N GLY A 102 -2.74 4.04 -0.13
CA GLY A 102 -1.91 3.11 0.61
C GLY A 102 -2.11 3.21 2.12
N GLY A 103 -1.35 2.41 2.86
CA GLY A 103 -1.36 2.34 4.31
C GLY A 103 -2.15 1.18 4.88
N ALA A 104 -1.83 0.81 6.10
CA ALA A 104 -2.60 -0.05 6.99
C ALA A 104 -2.01 -0.03 8.40
N SER A 105 -2.84 -0.24 9.40
CA SER A 105 -2.36 -0.41 10.78
C SER A 105 -1.66 -1.75 10.98
N SER A 106 -0.46 -1.75 11.52
CA SER A 106 0.25 -2.99 11.90
C SER A 106 -0.51 -3.76 12.98
N HIS A 107 -0.65 -5.08 12.81
CA HIS A 107 -1.37 -5.96 13.74
C HIS A 107 -0.46 -6.61 14.80
N ASP A 108 0.85 -6.65 14.55
CA ASP A 108 1.85 -7.31 15.40
C ASP A 108 2.54 -6.34 16.37
N ILE A 109 1.74 -5.51 17.03
CA ILE A 109 2.16 -4.46 17.97
C ILE A 109 1.55 -4.59 19.37
N ASP A 110 1.17 -5.80 19.79
CA ASP A 110 0.61 -6.04 21.14
C ASP A 110 1.57 -5.63 22.28
N GLY A 111 2.88 -5.66 22.02
CA GLY A 111 3.93 -5.19 22.91
C GLY A 111 4.17 -3.69 22.84
N GLY A 112 3.53 -3.01 21.88
CA GLY A 112 3.71 -1.58 21.61
C GLY A 112 4.84 -1.27 20.63
N ILE A 113 5.07 0.02 20.46
CA ILE A 113 6.15 0.59 19.66
C ILE A 113 7.27 1.01 20.60
N LEU A 114 8.49 0.55 20.32
CA LEU A 114 9.68 0.92 21.11
C LEU A 114 10.39 2.09 20.46
N GLU A 115 10.77 3.07 21.29
CA GLU A 115 11.62 4.20 20.87
C GLU A 115 13.09 3.81 21.02
N PRO A 116 13.93 3.88 19.95
CA PRO A 116 15.34 3.49 20.01
C PRO A 116 16.18 4.30 21.00
N ASP A 117 15.79 5.54 21.27
CA ASP A 117 16.46 6.50 22.17
C ASP A 117 15.92 6.47 23.61
N ASP A 118 14.90 5.65 23.91
CA ASP A 118 14.37 5.47 25.25
C ASP A 118 15.48 4.88 26.18
N PRO A 119 15.78 5.51 27.32
CA PRO A 119 16.77 4.99 28.28
C PRO A 119 16.51 3.54 28.70
N ASP A 120 15.25 3.12 28.75
CA ASP A 120 14.83 1.76 29.12
C ASP A 120 14.66 0.82 27.89
N TYR A 121 15.00 1.25 26.68
CA TYR A 121 14.80 0.48 25.43
C TYR A 121 15.25 -0.98 25.54
N LYS A 122 16.50 -1.20 25.97
CA LYS A 122 17.07 -2.56 26.08
C LYS A 122 16.31 -3.44 27.09
N LYS A 123 15.86 -2.83 28.19
CA LYS A 123 15.07 -3.54 29.21
C LYS A 123 13.68 -3.89 28.69
N LYS A 124 12.97 -2.93 28.13
CA LYS A 124 11.63 -3.12 27.55
C LYS A 124 11.66 -4.19 26.43
N LYS A 125 12.64 -4.09 25.53
CA LYS A 125 12.83 -5.07 24.45
C LYS A 125 13.00 -6.47 25.01
N LYS A 126 13.92 -6.68 25.98
CA LYS A 126 14.16 -7.97 26.60
C LYS A 126 12.91 -8.53 27.32
N GLU A 127 12.15 -7.70 27.99
CA GLU A 127 10.90 -8.09 28.65
C GLU A 127 9.85 -8.59 27.65
N LEU A 128 9.70 -7.89 26.52
CA LEU A 128 8.76 -8.27 25.43
C LEU A 128 9.20 -9.58 24.78
N GLU A 129 10.47 -9.75 24.47
CA GLU A 129 11.04 -10.99 23.93
C GLU A 129 10.83 -12.18 24.87
N GLN A 130 11.04 -12.02 26.19
CA GLN A 130 10.81 -13.06 27.19
C GLN A 130 9.32 -13.45 27.30
N ARG A 131 8.42 -12.52 27.02
CA ARG A 131 6.96 -12.76 27.07
C ARG A 131 6.36 -13.15 25.72
N TRP A 132 7.20 -13.29 24.67
CA TRP A 132 6.77 -13.58 23.29
C TRP A 132 5.71 -12.61 22.79
N ARG A 133 5.78 -11.32 23.21
CA ARG A 133 4.88 -10.28 22.75
C ARG A 133 5.47 -9.61 21.51
N PRO A 134 4.76 -9.59 20.38
CA PRO A 134 5.22 -8.90 19.18
C PRO A 134 5.28 -7.40 19.44
N TYR A 135 6.34 -6.76 18.96
CA TYR A 135 6.58 -5.32 19.06
C TYR A 135 7.25 -4.82 17.79
N ARG A 136 7.11 -3.54 17.56
CA ARG A 136 7.83 -2.86 16.46
C ARG A 136 8.74 -1.77 17.05
N ILE A 137 9.65 -1.26 16.24
CA ILE A 137 10.63 -0.24 16.64
C ILE A 137 10.43 0.98 15.75
N ASN A 138 10.21 2.14 16.37
CA ASN A 138 9.97 3.39 15.65
C ASN A 138 11.17 3.75 14.74
N HIS A 139 10.89 4.19 13.51
CA HIS A 139 11.87 4.47 12.45
C HIS A 139 12.86 3.32 12.14
N VAL A 140 12.45 2.06 12.39
CA VAL A 140 13.23 0.85 12.05
C VAL A 140 12.34 -0.24 11.45
N SER A 141 11.21 -0.51 12.06
CA SER A 141 10.24 -1.51 11.60
C SER A 141 8.79 -1.05 11.76
N TRP A 142 8.60 0.19 12.13
CA TRP A 142 7.32 0.87 12.22
C TRP A 142 7.50 2.37 12.02
N TRP A 143 6.55 3.00 11.35
CA TRP A 143 6.47 4.44 11.12
C TRP A 143 5.03 4.89 11.35
N GLN A 144 4.86 6.06 11.95
CA GLN A 144 3.52 6.63 12.15
C GLN A 144 2.78 6.83 10.81
N GLN A 145 3.52 7.01 9.74
CA GLN A 145 3.04 7.18 8.38
C GLN A 145 2.41 5.91 7.78
N GLU A 146 2.47 4.74 8.46
CA GLU A 146 1.66 3.58 8.04
C GLU A 146 0.16 3.91 8.04
N LEU A 147 -0.27 4.84 8.90
CA LEU A 147 -1.61 5.42 8.88
C LEU A 147 -1.62 6.77 8.14
N PRO A 148 -2.72 7.09 7.44
CA PRO A 148 -2.80 8.32 6.66
C PRO A 148 -2.91 9.56 7.52
N SER A 149 -2.34 10.66 7.02
CA SER A 149 -2.57 11.99 7.55
C SER A 149 -3.95 12.54 7.13
N VAL A 150 -4.39 13.59 7.85
CA VAL A 150 -5.64 14.31 7.49
C VAL A 150 -5.52 14.93 6.10
N GLU A 151 -4.34 15.43 5.75
CA GLU A 151 -4.05 16.05 4.47
C GLU A 151 -4.14 15.06 3.30
N GLU A 152 -3.64 13.84 3.47
CA GLU A 152 -3.74 12.77 2.46
C GLU A 152 -5.20 12.34 2.24
N MET A 153 -5.97 12.21 3.31
CA MET A 153 -7.40 11.89 3.23
C MET A 153 -8.19 13.01 2.54
N GLU A 154 -7.89 14.28 2.84
CA GLU A 154 -8.55 15.42 2.21
C GLU A 154 -8.18 15.56 0.73
N GLU A 155 -6.92 15.30 0.36
CA GLU A 155 -6.49 15.25 -1.04
C GLU A 155 -7.26 14.17 -1.81
N GLY A 156 -7.48 13.00 -1.20
CA GLY A 156 -8.29 11.94 -1.80
C GLY A 156 -9.74 12.35 -2.01
N ARG A 157 -10.37 12.99 -1.03
CA ARG A 157 -11.75 13.54 -1.18
C ARG A 157 -11.84 14.54 -2.32
N LYS A 158 -10.89 15.46 -2.37
CA LYS A 158 -10.82 16.51 -3.40
C LYS A 158 -10.64 15.92 -4.80
N ASN A 159 -9.73 14.97 -4.96
CA ASN A 159 -9.45 14.34 -6.25
C ASN A 159 -10.63 13.48 -6.72
N LEU A 160 -11.28 12.72 -5.84
CA LEU A 160 -12.52 12.00 -6.17
C LEU A 160 -13.67 12.94 -6.55
N ALA A 161 -13.85 14.03 -5.80
CA ALA A 161 -14.87 15.04 -6.12
C ALA A 161 -14.62 15.69 -7.49
N ALA A 162 -13.36 15.97 -7.86
CA ALA A 162 -12.99 16.49 -9.18
C ALA A 162 -13.33 15.49 -10.31
N HIS A 163 -13.38 14.18 -10.01
CA HIS A 163 -13.82 13.12 -10.92
C HIS A 163 -15.32 12.77 -10.77
N GLY A 164 -16.09 13.64 -10.11
CA GLY A 164 -17.53 13.42 -9.89
C GLY A 164 -17.84 12.23 -8.99
N ASN A 165 -16.93 11.86 -8.10
CA ASN A 165 -16.99 10.68 -7.22
C ASN A 165 -17.23 9.38 -8.00
N LYS A 166 -16.56 9.24 -9.14
CA LYS A 166 -16.69 8.07 -9.99
C LYS A 166 -15.32 7.70 -10.59
N VAL A 167 -14.91 6.46 -10.39
CA VAL A 167 -13.68 5.89 -10.96
C VAL A 167 -13.96 4.48 -11.49
N ASP A 168 -13.12 3.97 -12.38
CA ASP A 168 -13.23 2.59 -12.83
C ASP A 168 -12.77 1.61 -11.76
N PHE A 169 -11.62 1.90 -11.14
CA PHE A 169 -11.00 1.01 -10.15
C PHE A 169 -10.55 1.79 -8.91
N ILE A 170 -10.55 1.08 -7.80
CA ILE A 170 -9.90 1.51 -6.56
C ILE A 170 -8.82 0.48 -6.23
N VAL A 171 -7.61 0.95 -5.92
CA VAL A 171 -6.47 0.12 -5.48
C VAL A 171 -5.98 0.68 -4.16
N THR A 172 -6.06 -0.14 -3.11
CA THR A 172 -5.61 0.23 -1.76
C THR A 172 -4.76 -0.89 -1.16
N HIS A 173 -4.10 -0.62 -0.03
CA HIS A 173 -3.52 -1.72 0.74
C HIS A 173 -4.55 -2.30 1.71
N CYS A 174 -5.18 -1.47 2.52
CA CYS A 174 -6.24 -1.88 3.44
C CYS A 174 -7.63 -1.82 2.75
N CYS A 175 -8.69 -2.23 3.44
CA CYS A 175 -10.08 -2.15 2.97
C CYS A 175 -10.96 -1.34 3.91
N SER A 176 -12.21 -1.11 3.51
CA SER A 176 -13.19 -0.40 4.33
C SER A 176 -13.56 -1.17 5.60
N SER A 177 -14.02 -0.48 6.65
CA SER A 177 -14.41 -1.09 7.90
C SER A 177 -15.55 -2.11 7.75
N SER A 178 -16.50 -1.88 6.86
CA SER A 178 -17.56 -2.87 6.57
C SER A 178 -17.01 -4.09 5.85
N THR A 179 -16.02 -3.95 4.97
CA THR A 179 -15.33 -5.05 4.30
C THR A 179 -14.49 -5.86 5.29
N GLN A 180 -13.83 -5.22 6.26
CA GLN A 180 -13.15 -5.92 7.36
C GLN A 180 -14.09 -6.87 8.12
N ILE A 181 -15.33 -6.43 8.40
CA ILE A 181 -16.33 -7.26 9.06
C ILE A 181 -16.67 -8.50 8.22
N LEU A 182 -16.74 -8.38 6.90
CA LEU A 182 -16.96 -9.53 6.00
C LEU A 182 -15.76 -10.48 5.96
N LEU A 183 -14.55 -9.98 6.19
CA LEU A 183 -13.32 -10.79 6.22
C LEU A 183 -13.18 -11.59 7.51
N GLY A 184 -13.31 -10.98 8.66
CA GLY A 184 -12.97 -11.58 9.95
C GLY A 184 -13.90 -11.23 11.11
N GLY A 185 -15.07 -10.63 10.87
CA GLY A 185 -16.00 -10.26 11.93
C GLY A 185 -15.40 -9.26 12.92
N SER A 186 -15.45 -9.58 14.21
CA SER A 186 -14.92 -8.72 15.28
C SER A 186 -13.40 -8.86 15.52
N MET A 187 -12.69 -9.65 14.70
CA MET A 187 -11.23 -9.81 14.84
C MET A 187 -10.48 -8.52 14.55
N TYR A 188 -10.97 -7.74 13.59
CA TYR A 188 -10.38 -6.47 13.20
C TYR A 188 -11.09 -5.30 13.89
N LYS A 189 -10.32 -4.32 14.34
CA LYS A 189 -10.86 -3.07 14.91
C LYS A 189 -10.73 -1.96 13.88
N PRO A 190 -11.83 -1.25 13.60
CA PRO A 190 -11.74 -0.06 12.74
C PRO A 190 -10.75 0.97 13.31
N ASP A 191 -10.02 1.60 12.42
CA ASP A 191 -9.12 2.72 12.68
C ASP A 191 -9.45 3.91 11.79
N ILE A 192 -8.60 4.94 11.80
CA ILE A 192 -8.82 6.17 11.02
C ILE A 192 -8.83 5.88 9.52
N GLU A 193 -7.98 4.95 9.05
CA GLU A 193 -7.87 4.60 7.63
C GLU A 193 -9.08 3.79 7.17
N THR A 194 -9.43 2.73 7.88
CA THR A 194 -10.57 1.88 7.51
C THR A 194 -11.89 2.62 7.59
N ALA A 195 -12.01 3.62 8.50
CA ALA A 195 -13.16 4.52 8.56
C ALA A 195 -13.20 5.49 7.37
N TYR A 196 -12.05 6.03 6.95
CA TYR A 196 -11.94 6.85 5.74
C TYR A 196 -12.25 6.03 4.48
N LEU A 197 -11.73 4.82 4.36
CA LEU A 197 -12.03 3.93 3.24
C LEU A 197 -13.52 3.53 3.20
N GLU A 198 -14.19 3.44 4.36
CA GLU A 198 -15.65 3.26 4.40
C GLU A 198 -16.38 4.49 3.85
N GLU A 199 -15.93 5.69 4.16
CA GLU A 199 -16.47 6.93 3.57
C GLU A 199 -16.32 6.92 2.04
N ILE A 200 -15.15 6.54 1.53
CA ILE A 200 -14.90 6.41 0.08
C ILE A 200 -15.84 5.38 -0.54
N ARG A 201 -15.99 4.22 0.10
CA ARG A 201 -16.88 3.14 -0.35
C ARG A 201 -18.33 3.59 -0.49
N GLN A 202 -18.81 4.40 0.44
CA GLN A 202 -20.19 4.88 0.46
C GLN A 202 -20.46 6.02 -0.54
N ASN A 203 -19.45 6.84 -0.84
CA ASN A 203 -19.62 8.06 -1.61
C ASN A 203 -19.05 7.99 -3.03
N THR A 204 -18.36 6.90 -3.42
CA THR A 204 -17.72 6.77 -4.73
C THR A 204 -18.31 5.60 -5.50
N SER A 205 -18.63 5.85 -6.78
CA SER A 205 -19.03 4.78 -7.72
C SER A 205 -17.77 4.18 -8.36
N PHE A 206 -17.63 2.85 -8.33
CA PHE A 206 -16.51 2.13 -8.92
C PHE A 206 -16.96 0.78 -9.49
N LYS A 207 -16.15 0.19 -10.37
CA LYS A 207 -16.41 -1.14 -10.94
C LYS A 207 -15.82 -2.25 -10.10
N LYS A 208 -14.56 -2.06 -9.65
CA LYS A 208 -13.84 -3.01 -8.81
C LYS A 208 -12.92 -2.26 -7.83
N TRP A 209 -12.74 -2.86 -6.67
CA TRP A 209 -11.80 -2.44 -5.65
C TRP A 209 -10.85 -3.60 -5.31
N PHE A 210 -9.55 -3.40 -5.51
CA PHE A 210 -8.50 -4.37 -5.22
C PHE A 210 -7.73 -3.93 -3.99
N PHE A 211 -7.45 -4.85 -3.07
CA PHE A 211 -6.72 -4.56 -1.86
C PHE A 211 -5.94 -5.78 -1.37
N GLY A 212 -4.94 -5.56 -0.49
CA GLY A 212 -4.06 -6.57 0.09
C GLY A 212 -4.23 -6.76 1.59
N HIS A 213 -3.11 -6.73 2.34
CA HIS A 213 -2.98 -6.69 3.80
C HIS A 213 -3.41 -7.97 4.55
N TYR A 214 -4.48 -8.63 4.17
CA TYR A 214 -5.07 -9.75 4.92
C TYR A 214 -4.55 -11.14 4.50
N HIS A 215 -3.51 -11.20 3.66
CA HIS A 215 -2.81 -12.42 3.24
C HIS A 215 -3.73 -13.55 2.75
N ASP A 216 -4.74 -13.21 1.96
CA ASP A 216 -5.66 -14.16 1.36
C ASP A 216 -6.00 -13.75 -0.09
N ASN A 217 -6.46 -14.70 -0.89
CA ASN A 217 -6.98 -14.47 -2.24
C ASN A 217 -8.48 -14.76 -2.24
N ARG A 218 -9.31 -13.72 -2.21
CA ARG A 218 -10.76 -13.89 -2.06
C ARG A 218 -11.56 -12.82 -2.78
N ASN A 219 -12.57 -13.23 -3.53
CA ASN A 219 -13.66 -12.33 -3.92
C ASN A 219 -14.54 -12.11 -2.69
N VAL A 220 -14.44 -10.95 -2.05
CA VAL A 220 -15.23 -10.63 -0.85
C VAL A 220 -16.70 -10.46 -1.24
N ASN A 221 -16.93 -9.77 -2.35
CA ASN A 221 -18.24 -9.61 -2.99
C ASN A 221 -18.06 -9.41 -4.51
N ALA A 222 -19.11 -8.95 -5.20
CA ALA A 222 -19.07 -8.74 -6.65
C ALA A 222 -18.07 -7.65 -7.10
N GLU A 223 -17.72 -6.71 -6.23
CA GLU A 223 -16.91 -5.54 -6.55
C GLU A 223 -15.55 -5.53 -5.86
N GLU A 224 -15.42 -6.14 -4.68
CA GLU A 224 -14.25 -6.07 -3.81
C GLU A 224 -13.46 -7.38 -3.82
N ILE A 225 -12.17 -7.29 -4.10
CA ILE A 225 -11.27 -8.44 -4.31
C ILE A 225 -10.02 -8.27 -3.45
N LEU A 226 -9.83 -9.20 -2.53
CA LEU A 226 -8.63 -9.34 -1.73
C LEU A 226 -7.59 -10.13 -2.50
N LEU A 227 -6.37 -9.60 -2.58
CA LEU A 227 -5.24 -10.17 -3.30
C LEU A 227 -4.05 -10.40 -2.37
N TYR A 228 -3.39 -11.53 -2.55
CA TYR A 228 -2.12 -11.85 -1.89
C TYR A 228 -1.07 -12.33 -2.90
N GLU A 229 -1.25 -13.50 -3.47
CA GLU A 229 -0.32 -14.10 -4.45
C GLU A 229 -0.90 -14.13 -5.86
N GLN A 230 -2.15 -13.71 -6.01
CA GLN A 230 -2.87 -13.77 -7.27
C GLN A 230 -2.61 -12.52 -8.13
N ILE A 231 -2.46 -12.71 -9.42
CA ILE A 231 -2.44 -11.65 -10.43
C ILE A 231 -3.76 -11.69 -11.20
N ILE A 232 -4.42 -10.53 -11.28
CA ILE A 232 -5.69 -10.38 -12.00
C ILE A 232 -5.51 -9.36 -13.12
N ARG A 233 -5.92 -9.73 -14.31
CA ARG A 233 -6.00 -8.80 -15.45
C ARG A 233 -7.26 -7.93 -15.32
N ILE A 234 -7.11 -6.60 -15.46
CA ILE A 234 -8.20 -5.62 -15.30
C ILE A 234 -8.50 -4.83 -16.58
N SER A 235 -7.72 -4.98 -17.64
CA SER A 235 -7.90 -4.33 -18.96
C SER A 235 -7.55 -5.29 -20.08
#